data_62f22161a8016cb01668c50e3e3fc086
#
_entry.id   62f22161a8016cb01668c50e3e3fc086
#
_cell.length_a   1.000
_cell.length_b   1.000
_cell.length_c   1.000
_cell.angle_alpha   90.00
_cell.angle_beta   90.00
_cell.angle_gamma   90.00
#
_symmetry.space_group_name_H-M   'P 1'
#
loop_
_entity.id
_entity.type
_entity.pdbx_description
1 polymer ?
#
loop_
_entity_poly.entity_id
_entity_poly.type
_entity_poly.pdbx_seq_one_letter_code
_entity_poly.pdbx_strand_id
1 'polypeptide(L)'
;MNLNLNEKQKQAVEYKKGALLIIAGAGTGKTAVITQRIVHIINSKWAKPDEILALTFTEKAADEMLQRVDESMPIGYGDVWISTFHSFCDRILKQEGYNIGLDSDYILMSAAQSYVFLRKHLFDLSLKKFRPYGNPTRFVSDLLDHFSRLQDEDVSPAEYLEYARALSKKDSVEKEEYEDTLELATVYDEYTKLKMKNSMLDFGDLILLTIKLFREKPNVLKRYQEKFKYILVDEFQDTNYSQSVLVNILSGLDPKKDMDKVGKVNPNLTVVGDDDQAIYKFRGAAISNILQFKQYYPKAKKIVLTENYRSHQKILDSAYGLIKNNNPYRLEVTEKVDKRLIAMESFPFDDDVVNLITAESEDAEGEWIAKEILSLTGNSDETSVKGTQKFNESGQSAFLELVPDRKYKFSDVAILVRANAHADSIVQNLRYFGVPYKLGGSRGLYFRDEIKVLISFLKALTDYTDEVSMYMVLSMQEWGLSTREF
;
A
#
# COMPACT_ATOMS: atom_id res chain seq x y z
N MET A 1 -13.96 -20.67 -14.67
CA MET A 1 -13.94 -19.92 -15.96
C MET A 1 -12.63 -20.20 -16.69
N ASN A 2 -12.68 -20.74 -17.93
CA ASN A 2 -11.49 -20.78 -18.77
C ASN A 2 -11.20 -19.35 -19.25
N LEU A 3 -10.36 -18.62 -18.51
CA LEU A 3 -9.82 -17.34 -19.00
C LEU A 3 -8.98 -17.64 -20.24
N ASN A 4 -9.28 -16.97 -21.34
CA ASN A 4 -8.47 -17.06 -22.56
C ASN A 4 -7.15 -16.30 -22.33
N LEU A 5 -6.15 -17.00 -21.80
CA LEU A 5 -4.83 -16.44 -21.56
C LEU A 5 -4.09 -16.24 -22.90
N ASN A 6 -3.44 -15.11 -23.06
CA ASN A 6 -2.53 -14.88 -24.17
C ASN A 6 -1.24 -15.73 -24.01
N GLU A 7 -0.41 -15.75 -25.05
CA GLU A 7 0.77 -16.60 -25.09
C GLU A 7 1.78 -16.31 -23.97
N LYS A 8 1.99 -15.02 -23.63
CA LYS A 8 2.89 -14.60 -22.53
C LYS A 8 2.31 -14.97 -21.15
N GLN A 9 1.02 -14.80 -20.98
CA GLN A 9 0.32 -15.21 -19.75
C GLN A 9 0.39 -16.72 -19.57
N LYS A 10 0.18 -17.52 -20.63
CA LYS A 10 0.34 -18.99 -20.59
C LYS A 10 1.75 -19.38 -20.21
N GLN A 11 2.78 -18.78 -20.83
CA GLN A 11 4.18 -19.03 -20.47
C GLN A 11 4.44 -18.77 -18.98
N ALA A 12 3.85 -17.71 -18.41
CA ALA A 12 3.98 -17.40 -16.98
C ALA A 12 3.27 -18.40 -16.09
N VAL A 13 2.08 -18.84 -16.47
CA VAL A 13 1.28 -19.83 -15.74
C VAL A 13 1.95 -21.21 -15.76
N GLU A 14 2.46 -21.65 -16.90
CA GLU A 14 3.03 -22.98 -17.12
C GLU A 14 4.51 -23.09 -16.75
N TYR A 15 5.16 -22.02 -16.29
CA TYR A 15 6.57 -22.06 -15.89
C TYR A 15 6.77 -22.91 -14.64
N LYS A 16 7.40 -24.07 -14.77
CA LYS A 16 7.39 -25.12 -13.74
C LYS A 16 8.40 -24.89 -12.62
N LYS A 17 9.66 -24.62 -12.92
CA LYS A 17 10.76 -24.64 -11.95
C LYS A 17 11.67 -23.43 -12.05
N GLY A 18 12.04 -22.88 -10.90
CA GLY A 18 13.00 -21.81 -10.75
C GLY A 18 12.35 -20.46 -10.52
N ALA A 19 13.19 -19.46 -10.26
CA ALA A 19 12.75 -18.10 -10.02
C ALA A 19 12.15 -17.49 -11.31
N LEU A 20 11.03 -16.78 -11.15
CA LEU A 20 10.28 -16.13 -12.22
C LEU A 20 9.97 -14.68 -11.86
N LEU A 21 10.39 -13.75 -12.71
CA LEU A 21 10.01 -12.35 -12.66
C LEU A 21 9.01 -12.04 -13.76
N ILE A 22 7.80 -11.65 -13.39
CA ILE A 22 6.74 -11.20 -14.31
C ILE A 22 6.68 -9.68 -14.21
N ILE A 23 7.07 -8.99 -15.29
CA ILE A 23 6.93 -7.54 -15.42
C ILE A 23 5.60 -7.30 -16.12
N ALA A 24 4.66 -6.67 -15.43
CA ALA A 24 3.29 -6.58 -15.89
C ALA A 24 2.68 -5.21 -15.58
N GLY A 25 2.48 -4.40 -16.62
CA GLY A 25 1.85 -3.09 -16.49
C GLY A 25 0.39 -3.16 -16.01
N ALA A 26 -0.20 -1.99 -15.72
CA ALA A 26 -1.60 -1.90 -15.35
C ALA A 26 -2.49 -2.50 -16.45
N GLY A 27 -3.54 -3.26 -16.06
CA GLY A 27 -4.51 -3.81 -17.02
C GLY A 27 -4.02 -4.99 -17.86
N THR A 28 -2.81 -5.54 -17.61
CA THR A 28 -2.29 -6.72 -18.33
C THR A 28 -2.69 -8.07 -17.71
N GLY A 29 -3.52 -8.04 -16.65
CA GLY A 29 -4.02 -9.25 -16.00
C GLY A 29 -3.05 -9.87 -14.97
N LYS A 30 -2.22 -9.06 -14.26
CA LYS A 30 -1.31 -9.52 -13.18
C LYS A 30 -1.97 -10.53 -12.25
N THR A 31 -3.03 -10.12 -11.56
CA THR A 31 -3.74 -10.96 -10.57
C THR A 31 -4.35 -12.20 -11.22
N ALA A 32 -4.85 -12.11 -12.45
CA ALA A 32 -5.36 -13.26 -13.18
C ALA A 32 -4.25 -14.30 -13.47
N VAL A 33 -3.06 -13.84 -13.85
CA VAL A 33 -1.91 -14.73 -14.09
C VAL A 33 -1.47 -15.44 -12.81
N ILE A 34 -1.38 -14.72 -11.67
CA ILE A 34 -1.01 -15.33 -10.38
C ILE A 34 -2.06 -16.37 -9.97
N THR A 35 -3.35 -16.03 -10.02
CA THR A 35 -4.45 -16.92 -9.67
C THR A 35 -4.45 -18.17 -10.56
N GLN A 36 -4.36 -18.00 -11.87
CA GLN A 36 -4.32 -19.14 -12.81
C GLN A 36 -3.05 -19.98 -12.64
N ARG A 37 -1.93 -19.37 -12.25
CA ARG A 37 -0.71 -20.09 -11.92
C ARG A 37 -0.88 -20.97 -10.68
N ILE A 38 -1.52 -20.47 -9.61
CA ILE A 38 -1.84 -21.26 -8.41
C ILE A 38 -2.71 -22.48 -8.82
N VAL A 39 -3.79 -22.22 -9.54
CA VAL A 39 -4.70 -23.26 -10.05
C VAL A 39 -3.95 -24.28 -10.91
N HIS A 40 -3.08 -23.81 -11.80
CA HIS A 40 -2.28 -24.70 -12.66
C HIS A 40 -1.30 -25.57 -11.89
N ILE A 41 -0.60 -25.02 -10.88
CA ILE A 41 0.32 -25.76 -9.99
C ILE A 41 -0.43 -26.91 -9.31
N ILE A 42 -1.64 -26.64 -8.77
CA ILE A 42 -2.45 -27.65 -8.09
C ILE A 42 -2.96 -28.70 -9.07
N ASN A 43 -3.57 -28.31 -10.18
CA ASN A 43 -4.14 -29.23 -11.18
C ASN A 43 -3.06 -30.09 -11.84
N SER A 44 -1.87 -29.55 -12.05
CA SER A 44 -0.73 -30.29 -12.58
C SER A 44 -0.01 -31.15 -11.55
N LYS A 45 -0.48 -31.12 -10.29
CA LYS A 45 0.10 -31.88 -9.16
C LYS A 45 1.58 -31.54 -8.92
N TRP A 46 2.01 -30.31 -9.18
CA TRP A 46 3.36 -29.86 -8.89
C TRP A 46 3.56 -29.61 -7.39
N ALA A 47 2.52 -29.15 -6.71
CA ALA A 47 2.45 -29.00 -5.27
C ALA A 47 1.01 -29.23 -4.79
N LYS A 48 0.86 -29.54 -3.50
CA LYS A 48 -0.44 -29.53 -2.82
C LYS A 48 -0.85 -28.09 -2.50
N PRO A 49 -2.15 -27.82 -2.27
CA PRO A 49 -2.62 -26.47 -1.90
C PRO A 49 -1.86 -25.86 -0.70
N ASP A 50 -1.68 -26.63 0.38
CA ASP A 50 -0.99 -26.20 1.60
C ASP A 50 0.53 -26.02 1.45
N GLU A 51 1.10 -26.41 0.31
CA GLU A 51 2.50 -26.25 -0.06
C GLU A 51 2.74 -24.99 -0.92
N ILE A 52 1.70 -24.17 -1.15
CA ILE A 52 1.76 -22.94 -1.93
C ILE A 52 1.53 -21.76 -1.01
N LEU A 53 2.47 -20.79 -1.03
CA LEU A 53 2.37 -19.50 -0.34
C LEU A 53 2.19 -18.40 -1.37
N ALA A 54 1.11 -17.62 -1.29
CA ALA A 54 0.89 -16.42 -2.07
C ALA A 54 0.76 -15.22 -1.14
N LEU A 55 1.61 -14.22 -1.34
CA LEU A 55 1.67 -13.01 -0.54
C LEU A 55 1.23 -11.82 -1.36
N THR A 56 0.39 -10.97 -0.76
CA THR A 56 -0.07 -9.72 -1.36
C THR A 56 0.12 -8.54 -0.41
N PHE A 57 -0.13 -7.32 -0.92
CA PHE A 57 0.08 -6.11 -0.13
C PHE A 57 -1.14 -5.74 0.75
N THR A 58 -2.36 -6.07 0.34
CA THR A 58 -3.60 -5.69 1.06
C THR A 58 -4.50 -6.89 1.33
N GLU A 59 -5.24 -6.86 2.44
CA GLU A 59 -6.24 -7.89 2.78
C GLU A 59 -7.28 -8.05 1.66
N LYS A 60 -7.75 -6.93 1.10
CA LYS A 60 -8.69 -6.97 -0.03
C LYS A 60 -8.13 -7.74 -1.24
N ALA A 61 -6.83 -7.57 -1.54
CA ALA A 61 -6.20 -8.30 -2.64
C ALA A 61 -6.03 -9.79 -2.31
N ALA A 62 -5.77 -10.13 -1.04
CA ALA A 62 -5.71 -11.51 -0.58
C ALA A 62 -7.08 -12.19 -0.69
N ASP A 63 -8.14 -11.54 -0.22
CA ASP A 63 -9.52 -12.05 -0.30
C ASP A 63 -9.96 -12.23 -1.75
N GLU A 64 -9.69 -11.26 -2.62
CA GLU A 64 -10.01 -11.33 -4.04
C GLU A 64 -9.24 -12.46 -4.75
N MET A 65 -7.97 -12.65 -4.40
CA MET A 65 -7.15 -13.74 -4.94
C MET A 65 -7.69 -15.09 -4.47
N LEU A 66 -8.02 -15.23 -3.18
CA LEU A 66 -8.60 -16.45 -2.61
C LEU A 66 -9.92 -16.79 -3.29
N GLN A 67 -10.84 -15.83 -3.38
CA GLN A 67 -12.12 -16.03 -4.06
C GLN A 67 -11.95 -16.55 -5.49
N ARG A 68 -11.03 -15.96 -6.26
CA ARG A 68 -10.77 -16.39 -7.65
C ARG A 68 -10.17 -17.80 -7.75
N VAL A 69 -9.35 -18.19 -6.77
CA VAL A 69 -8.84 -19.57 -6.69
C VAL A 69 -9.99 -20.53 -6.36
N ASP A 70 -10.83 -20.20 -5.37
CA ASP A 70 -11.98 -21.00 -4.96
C ASP A 70 -12.98 -21.23 -6.12
N GLU A 71 -13.30 -20.17 -6.88
CA GLU A 71 -14.17 -20.26 -8.06
C GLU A 71 -13.59 -21.13 -9.19
N SER A 72 -12.27 -21.32 -9.21
CA SER A 72 -11.57 -22.07 -10.24
C SER A 72 -11.25 -23.52 -9.84
N MET A 73 -11.47 -23.87 -8.57
CA MET A 73 -11.12 -25.15 -8.00
C MET A 73 -12.36 -25.95 -7.58
N PRO A 74 -12.32 -27.32 -7.60
CA PRO A 74 -13.40 -28.11 -7.08
C PRO A 74 -13.57 -27.95 -5.57
N ILE A 75 -14.79 -28.08 -5.06
CA ILE A 75 -15.10 -28.00 -3.63
C ILE A 75 -14.22 -28.98 -2.84
N GLY A 76 -13.57 -28.52 -1.77
CA GLY A 76 -12.74 -29.33 -0.90
C GLY A 76 -11.33 -29.62 -1.40
N TYR A 77 -10.81 -28.78 -2.30
CA TYR A 77 -9.43 -28.91 -2.82
C TYR A 77 -8.32 -28.72 -1.78
N GLY A 78 -8.63 -28.16 -0.60
CA GLY A 78 -7.70 -27.86 0.50
C GLY A 78 -7.27 -26.39 0.54
N ASP A 79 -6.75 -25.96 1.68
CA ASP A 79 -6.40 -24.55 1.93
C ASP A 79 -5.07 -24.17 1.29
N VAL A 80 -5.09 -23.12 0.47
CA VAL A 80 -3.88 -22.42 -0.01
C VAL A 80 -3.51 -21.33 0.98
N TRP A 81 -2.22 -21.09 1.21
CA TRP A 81 -1.77 -19.98 2.04
C TRP A 81 -1.75 -18.70 1.21
N ILE A 82 -2.89 -18.00 1.15
CA ILE A 82 -3.03 -16.69 0.53
C ILE A 82 -3.27 -15.69 1.64
N SER A 83 -2.39 -14.69 1.79
CA SER A 83 -2.49 -13.68 2.85
C SER A 83 -1.64 -12.45 2.56
N THR A 84 -1.78 -11.42 3.39
CA THR A 84 -0.80 -10.33 3.44
C THR A 84 0.49 -10.77 4.13
N PHE A 85 1.58 -10.00 3.97
CA PHE A 85 2.83 -10.22 4.71
C PHE A 85 2.61 -10.21 6.22
N HIS A 86 1.83 -9.25 6.71
CA HIS A 86 1.58 -9.12 8.15
C HIS A 86 0.75 -10.28 8.70
N SER A 87 -0.32 -10.68 8.01
CA SER A 87 -1.16 -11.81 8.43
C SER A 87 -0.41 -13.14 8.38
N PHE A 88 0.50 -13.32 7.41
CA PHE A 88 1.41 -14.45 7.36
C PHE A 88 2.35 -14.45 8.59
N CYS A 89 3.01 -13.32 8.88
CA CYS A 89 3.91 -13.20 10.02
C CYS A 89 3.19 -13.40 11.37
N ASP A 90 2.02 -12.79 11.56
CA ASP A 90 1.20 -12.97 12.75
C ASP A 90 0.89 -14.46 13.00
N ARG A 91 0.48 -15.17 11.94
CA ARG A 91 0.20 -16.62 12.03
C ARG A 91 1.44 -17.43 12.42
N ILE A 92 2.62 -17.09 11.86
CA ILE A 92 3.89 -17.75 12.20
C ILE A 92 4.28 -17.45 13.65
N LEU A 93 4.20 -16.21 14.09
CA LEU A 93 4.58 -15.81 15.44
C LEU A 93 3.65 -16.38 16.52
N LYS A 94 2.35 -16.48 16.25
CA LYS A 94 1.41 -17.17 17.15
C LYS A 94 1.72 -18.66 17.30
N GLN A 95 2.23 -19.31 16.27
CA GLN A 95 2.58 -20.73 16.30
C GLN A 95 3.98 -21.00 16.86
N GLU A 96 4.97 -20.16 16.55
CA GLU A 96 6.39 -20.44 16.77
C GLU A 96 7.10 -19.37 17.62
N GLY A 97 6.42 -18.28 17.98
CA GLY A 97 7.02 -17.12 18.67
C GLY A 97 7.63 -17.48 20.03
N TYR A 98 7.12 -18.51 20.68
CA TYR A 98 7.68 -19.03 21.93
C TYR A 98 9.17 -19.41 21.80
N ASN A 99 9.63 -19.79 20.61
CA ASN A 99 11.03 -20.12 20.35
C ASN A 99 11.99 -18.93 20.52
N ILE A 100 11.48 -17.70 20.47
CA ILE A 100 12.22 -16.44 20.66
C ILE A 100 11.74 -15.67 21.91
N GLY A 101 10.97 -16.35 22.78
CA GLY A 101 10.46 -15.77 24.02
C GLY A 101 9.29 -14.80 23.83
N LEU A 102 8.57 -14.89 22.71
CA LEU A 102 7.37 -14.12 22.47
C LEU A 102 6.14 -14.89 22.98
N ASP A 103 5.29 -14.19 23.72
CA ASP A 103 3.97 -14.69 24.11
C ASP A 103 3.06 -14.79 22.87
N SER A 104 2.27 -15.87 22.74
CA SER A 104 1.32 -16.06 21.65
C SER A 104 0.11 -15.11 21.71
N ASP A 105 -0.20 -14.62 22.92
CA ASP A 105 -1.38 -13.79 23.20
C ASP A 105 -1.06 -12.28 23.15
N TYR A 106 -0.01 -11.89 22.42
CA TYR A 106 0.34 -10.49 22.25
C TYR A 106 -0.78 -9.68 21.60
N ILE A 107 -0.83 -8.40 21.96
CA ILE A 107 -1.76 -7.42 21.39
C ILE A 107 -1.07 -6.69 20.24
N LEU A 108 -1.66 -6.74 19.05
CA LEU A 108 -1.20 -5.96 17.90
C LEU A 108 -1.76 -4.53 17.98
N MET A 109 -0.88 -3.56 18.15
CA MET A 109 -1.25 -2.15 18.27
C MET A 109 -1.48 -1.50 16.91
N SER A 110 -2.57 -0.75 16.79
CA SER A 110 -2.72 0.23 15.71
C SER A 110 -1.77 1.42 15.91
N ALA A 111 -1.56 2.25 14.87
CA ALA A 111 -0.73 3.45 14.95
C ALA A 111 -1.15 4.39 16.11
N ALA A 112 -2.46 4.55 16.31
CA ALA A 112 -2.99 5.36 17.42
C ALA A 112 -2.66 4.75 18.79
N GLN A 113 -2.74 3.43 18.92
CA GLN A 113 -2.39 2.73 20.16
C GLN A 113 -0.87 2.79 20.41
N SER A 114 -0.03 2.67 19.38
CA SER A 114 1.43 2.86 19.49
C SER A 114 1.78 4.27 19.97
N TYR A 115 1.07 5.29 19.44
CA TYR A 115 1.24 6.67 19.90
C TYR A 115 0.89 6.84 21.39
N VAL A 116 -0.27 6.33 21.82
CA VAL A 116 -0.70 6.39 23.22
C VAL A 116 0.27 5.61 24.13
N PHE A 117 0.72 4.45 23.67
CA PHE A 117 1.67 3.61 24.41
C PHE A 117 3.01 4.31 24.59
N LEU A 118 3.62 4.85 23.52
CA LEU A 118 4.89 5.57 23.62
C LEU A 118 4.73 6.83 24.48
N ARG A 119 3.66 7.61 24.31
CA ARG A 119 3.36 8.79 25.12
C ARG A 119 3.24 8.46 26.60
N LYS A 120 2.58 7.37 26.96
CA LYS A 120 2.43 6.93 28.35
C LYS A 120 3.77 6.62 29.02
N HIS A 121 4.68 6.03 28.25
CA HIS A 121 6.00 5.58 28.73
C HIS A 121 7.14 6.53 28.40
N LEU A 122 6.84 7.76 27.96
CA LEU A 122 7.83 8.71 27.49
C LEU A 122 8.90 9.06 28.53
N PHE A 123 8.55 9.01 29.82
CA PHE A 123 9.44 9.29 30.94
C PHE A 123 10.20 8.06 31.44
N ASP A 124 9.81 6.86 30.98
CA ASP A 124 10.52 5.61 31.29
C ASP A 124 11.69 5.37 30.32
N LEU A 125 11.77 6.16 29.23
CA LEU A 125 12.78 6.06 28.18
C LEU A 125 13.89 7.07 28.37
N SER A 126 15.11 6.73 27.93
CA SER A 126 16.33 7.54 28.05
C SER A 126 16.37 8.74 27.09
N LEU A 127 15.22 9.40 26.89
CA LEU A 127 15.07 10.58 26.03
C LEU A 127 15.59 11.86 26.70
N LYS A 128 16.33 12.67 25.94
CA LYS A 128 16.89 13.98 26.32
C LYS A 128 16.47 15.05 25.33
N LYS A 129 17.12 15.12 24.17
CA LYS A 129 16.84 16.09 23.09
C LYS A 129 15.45 15.88 22.50
N PHE A 130 15.07 14.61 22.28
CA PHE A 130 13.77 14.26 21.69
C PHE A 130 12.60 14.25 22.70
N ARG A 131 12.84 14.75 23.94
CA ARG A 131 11.81 15.05 24.95
C ARG A 131 12.04 16.44 25.53
N PRO A 132 11.74 17.51 24.76
CA PRO A 132 11.96 18.88 25.20
C PRO A 132 11.07 19.27 26.39
N TYR A 133 11.60 20.07 27.32
CA TYR A 133 10.91 20.47 28.55
C TYR A 133 9.57 21.20 28.29
N GLY A 134 9.52 22.06 27.27
CA GLY A 134 8.32 22.87 26.97
C GLY A 134 7.18 22.07 26.34
N ASN A 135 7.50 21.02 25.58
CA ASN A 135 6.53 20.12 24.96
C ASN A 135 7.09 18.69 24.86
N PRO A 136 6.99 17.89 25.92
CA PRO A 136 7.56 16.54 25.97
C PRO A 136 7.06 15.60 24.87
N THR A 137 5.87 15.82 24.34
CA THR A 137 5.24 14.94 23.34
C THR A 137 5.52 15.35 21.89
N ARG A 138 6.28 16.43 21.68
CA ARG A 138 6.55 17.01 20.37
C ARG A 138 7.02 15.98 19.32
N PHE A 139 7.92 15.11 19.70
CA PHE A 139 8.57 14.16 18.81
C PHE A 139 8.00 12.73 18.84
N VAL A 140 6.87 12.49 19.53
CA VAL A 140 6.32 11.12 19.67
C VAL A 140 5.99 10.49 18.31
N SER A 141 5.37 11.26 17.40
CA SER A 141 5.09 10.76 16.04
C SER A 141 6.36 10.53 15.25
N ASP A 142 7.31 11.48 15.30
CA ASP A 142 8.57 11.39 14.55
C ASP A 142 9.42 10.19 15.01
N LEU A 143 9.42 9.90 16.33
CA LEU A 143 10.08 8.72 16.88
C LEU A 143 9.46 7.42 16.36
N LEU A 144 8.12 7.33 16.35
CA LEU A 144 7.43 6.15 15.82
C LEU A 144 7.68 5.97 14.32
N ASP A 145 7.65 7.05 13.55
CA ASP A 145 7.96 7.02 12.12
C ASP A 145 9.41 6.59 11.88
N HIS A 146 10.36 7.09 12.70
CA HIS A 146 11.75 6.69 12.62
C HIS A 146 11.94 5.19 12.93
N PHE A 147 11.31 4.68 14.00
CA PHE A 147 11.38 3.26 14.36
C PHE A 147 10.73 2.37 13.30
N SER A 148 9.58 2.80 12.75
CA SER A 148 8.94 2.08 11.65
C SER A 148 9.86 1.98 10.42
N ARG A 149 10.61 3.04 10.08
CA ARG A 149 11.58 2.99 8.98
C ARG A 149 12.73 2.04 9.24
N LEU A 150 13.24 1.98 10.47
CA LEU A 150 14.26 0.99 10.85
C LEU A 150 13.73 -0.44 10.68
N GLN A 151 12.46 -0.67 11.05
CA GLN A 151 11.79 -1.96 10.87
C GLN A 151 11.61 -2.31 9.39
N ASP A 152 11.22 -1.34 8.56
CA ASP A 152 11.08 -1.53 7.11
C ASP A 152 12.40 -1.89 6.42
N GLU A 153 13.54 -1.44 6.96
CA GLU A 153 14.89 -1.69 6.45
C GLU A 153 15.59 -2.90 7.12
N ASP A 154 14.86 -3.74 7.86
CA ASP A 154 15.40 -4.90 8.60
C ASP A 154 16.53 -4.51 9.55
N VAL A 155 16.46 -3.34 10.18
CA VAL A 155 17.45 -2.87 11.15
C VAL A 155 16.97 -3.18 12.57
N SER A 156 17.63 -4.11 13.22
CA SER A 156 17.36 -4.46 14.63
C SER A 156 17.87 -3.37 15.58
N PRO A 157 17.32 -3.28 16.82
CA PRO A 157 17.85 -2.38 17.84
C PRO A 157 19.35 -2.55 18.10
N ALA A 158 19.83 -3.79 18.10
CA ALA A 158 21.24 -4.10 18.31
C ALA A 158 22.13 -3.57 17.17
N GLU A 159 21.70 -3.75 15.90
CA GLU A 159 22.41 -3.24 14.72
C GLU A 159 22.45 -1.71 14.73
N TYR A 160 21.36 -1.06 15.12
CA TYR A 160 21.30 0.41 15.16
C TYR A 160 22.19 0.97 16.29
N LEU A 161 22.24 0.31 17.46
CA LEU A 161 23.17 0.66 18.54
C LEU A 161 24.64 0.47 18.13
N GLU A 162 24.94 -0.59 17.39
CA GLU A 162 26.29 -0.83 16.87
C GLU A 162 26.69 0.26 15.87
N TYR A 163 25.79 0.60 14.94
CA TYR A 163 25.97 1.69 13.99
C TYR A 163 26.23 3.01 14.72
N ALA A 164 25.38 3.38 15.68
CA ALA A 164 25.53 4.61 16.45
C ALA A 164 26.89 4.68 17.16
N ARG A 165 27.32 3.60 17.81
CA ARG A 165 28.65 3.53 18.45
C ARG A 165 29.80 3.63 17.45
N ALA A 166 29.62 3.09 16.24
CA ALA A 166 30.65 3.18 15.20
C ALA A 166 30.85 4.61 14.68
N LEU A 167 29.81 5.46 14.74
CA LEU A 167 29.91 6.89 14.37
C LEU A 167 30.93 7.64 15.21
N SER A 168 31.08 7.30 16.50
CA SER A 168 32.06 7.96 17.39
C SER A 168 33.53 7.83 16.95
N LYS A 169 33.80 6.88 16.04
CA LYS A 169 35.15 6.62 15.52
C LYS A 169 35.45 7.33 14.20
N LYS A 170 34.48 8.06 13.65
CA LYS A 170 34.60 8.75 12.38
C LYS A 170 34.86 10.23 12.61
N ASP A 171 36.02 10.72 12.22
CA ASP A 171 36.39 12.14 12.34
C ASP A 171 35.49 13.10 11.53
N SER A 172 34.72 12.57 10.59
CA SER A 172 33.81 13.35 9.72
C SER A 172 32.42 13.57 10.28
N VAL A 173 32.09 12.97 11.45
CA VAL A 173 30.75 13.05 12.07
C VAL A 173 30.78 14.12 13.15
N GLU A 174 29.81 15.04 13.09
CA GLU A 174 29.67 16.05 14.15
C GLU A 174 29.24 15.39 15.46
N LYS A 175 29.73 15.93 16.59
CA LYS A 175 29.43 15.40 17.92
C LYS A 175 27.92 15.34 18.18
N GLU A 176 27.17 16.34 17.70
CA GLU A 176 25.72 16.41 17.84
C GLU A 176 25.02 15.28 17.07
N GLU A 177 25.44 15.01 15.84
CA GLU A 177 24.89 13.88 15.04
C GLU A 177 25.12 12.53 15.73
N TYR A 178 26.30 12.35 16.31
CA TYR A 178 26.60 11.14 17.09
C TYR A 178 25.70 11.02 18.33
N GLU A 179 25.57 12.09 19.12
CA GLU A 179 24.76 12.11 20.35
C GLU A 179 23.27 11.85 20.03
N ASP A 180 22.75 12.47 19.00
CA ASP A 180 21.38 12.29 18.51
C ASP A 180 21.13 10.85 18.07
N THR A 181 22.03 10.30 17.25
CA THR A 181 21.88 8.93 16.74
C THR A 181 21.98 7.90 17.87
N LEU A 182 22.85 8.14 18.85
CA LEU A 182 23.00 7.25 20.01
C LEU A 182 21.75 7.31 20.91
N GLU A 183 21.16 8.50 21.12
CA GLU A 183 19.89 8.64 21.84
C GLU A 183 18.77 7.86 21.15
N LEU A 184 18.59 8.07 19.85
CA LEU A 184 17.56 7.37 19.05
C LEU A 184 17.75 5.84 19.08
N ALA A 185 18.98 5.35 18.93
CA ALA A 185 19.28 3.93 18.96
C ALA A 185 19.02 3.31 20.34
N THR A 186 19.36 4.04 21.43
CA THR A 186 19.09 3.61 22.81
C THR A 186 17.58 3.53 23.05
N VAL A 187 16.85 4.57 22.67
CA VAL A 187 15.39 4.62 22.86
C VAL A 187 14.67 3.58 22.02
N TYR A 188 15.15 3.28 20.81
CA TYR A 188 14.58 2.21 20.00
C TYR A 188 14.71 0.82 20.66
N ASP A 189 15.87 0.54 21.26
CA ASP A 189 16.09 -0.70 22.02
C ASP A 189 15.20 -0.77 23.27
N GLU A 190 15.14 0.33 24.05
CA GLU A 190 14.27 0.44 25.22
C GLU A 190 12.79 0.29 24.87
N TYR A 191 12.32 0.96 23.82
CA TYR A 191 10.95 0.90 23.34
C TYR A 191 10.58 -0.51 22.89
N THR A 192 11.47 -1.19 22.15
CA THR A 192 11.26 -2.57 21.73
C THR A 192 11.15 -3.52 22.93
N LYS A 193 12.04 -3.39 23.92
CA LYS A 193 11.98 -4.16 25.15
C LYS A 193 10.71 -3.88 25.96
N LEU A 194 10.27 -2.64 25.98
CA LEU A 194 9.06 -2.22 26.68
C LEU A 194 7.81 -2.82 26.03
N LYS A 195 7.73 -2.83 24.70
CA LYS A 195 6.65 -3.51 23.96
C LYS A 195 6.62 -5.01 24.31
N MET A 196 7.74 -5.69 24.20
CA MET A 196 7.86 -7.11 24.52
C MET A 196 7.44 -7.43 25.96
N LYS A 197 7.87 -6.61 26.93
CA LYS A 197 7.51 -6.78 28.34
C LYS A 197 6.00 -6.67 28.59
N ASN A 198 5.29 -5.89 27.79
CA ASN A 198 3.85 -5.69 27.91
C ASN A 198 3.04 -6.59 26.96
N SER A 199 3.67 -7.56 26.30
CA SER A 199 3.06 -8.41 25.27
C SER A 199 2.33 -7.58 24.21
N MET A 200 2.95 -6.48 23.75
CA MET A 200 2.45 -5.58 22.72
C MET A 200 3.41 -5.54 21.53
N LEU A 201 2.86 -5.59 20.32
CA LEU A 201 3.61 -5.48 19.08
C LEU A 201 2.96 -4.42 18.18
N ASP A 202 3.76 -3.79 17.33
CA ASP A 202 3.26 -3.04 16.18
C ASP A 202 3.40 -3.85 14.87
N PHE A 203 2.92 -3.31 13.77
CA PHE A 203 2.94 -4.02 12.48
C PHE A 203 4.36 -4.32 12.00
N GLY A 204 5.32 -3.43 12.21
CA GLY A 204 6.71 -3.67 11.82
C GLY A 204 7.37 -4.78 12.62
N ASP A 205 7.00 -4.94 13.90
CA ASP A 205 7.50 -6.03 14.74
C ASP A 205 7.14 -7.41 14.18
N LEU A 206 5.97 -7.56 13.58
CA LEU A 206 5.55 -8.86 13.01
C LEU A 206 6.57 -9.38 12.01
N ILE A 207 7.04 -8.53 11.11
CA ILE A 207 8.00 -8.91 10.08
C ILE A 207 9.38 -9.12 10.69
N LEU A 208 9.88 -8.16 11.48
CA LEU A 208 11.20 -8.25 12.10
C LEU A 208 11.35 -9.46 13.01
N LEU A 209 10.36 -9.73 13.86
CA LEU A 209 10.39 -10.88 14.77
C LEU A 209 10.28 -12.21 14.02
N THR A 210 9.56 -12.26 12.91
CA THR A 210 9.54 -13.46 12.04
C THR A 210 10.90 -13.67 11.38
N ILE A 211 11.54 -12.62 10.87
CA ILE A 211 12.91 -12.70 10.33
C ILE A 211 13.88 -13.14 11.43
N LYS A 212 13.80 -12.54 12.61
CA LYS A 212 14.60 -12.94 13.78
C LYS A 212 14.40 -14.41 14.12
N LEU A 213 13.15 -14.88 14.21
CA LEU A 213 12.81 -16.27 14.47
C LEU A 213 13.50 -17.20 13.46
N PHE A 214 13.41 -16.90 12.17
CA PHE A 214 14.02 -17.72 11.13
C PHE A 214 15.54 -17.69 11.18
N ARG A 215 16.15 -16.56 11.51
CA ARG A 215 17.61 -16.43 11.68
C ARG A 215 18.17 -17.13 12.90
N GLU A 216 17.43 -17.14 14.02
CA GLU A 216 17.86 -17.73 15.28
C GLU A 216 17.47 -19.21 15.41
N LYS A 217 16.45 -19.67 14.69
CA LYS A 217 15.92 -21.04 14.76
C LYS A 217 15.90 -21.71 13.37
N PRO A 218 17.06 -22.16 12.87
CA PRO A 218 17.17 -22.75 11.54
C PRO A 218 16.24 -23.96 11.32
N ASN A 219 15.93 -24.72 12.37
CA ASN A 219 15.02 -25.85 12.28
C ASN A 219 13.56 -25.41 11.99
N VAL A 220 13.14 -24.26 12.55
CA VAL A 220 11.85 -23.65 12.25
C VAL A 220 11.82 -23.19 10.78
N LEU A 221 12.83 -22.42 10.37
CA LEU A 221 12.96 -21.97 8.97
C LEU A 221 12.90 -23.15 8.00
N LYS A 222 13.69 -24.20 8.25
CA LYS A 222 13.75 -25.38 7.38
C LYS A 222 12.38 -26.03 7.18
N ARG A 223 11.56 -26.15 8.24
CA ARG A 223 10.19 -26.68 8.13
C ARG A 223 9.32 -25.87 7.18
N TYR A 224 9.40 -24.53 7.22
CA TYR A 224 8.64 -23.67 6.34
C TYR A 224 9.19 -23.66 4.90
N GLN A 225 10.52 -23.76 4.71
CA GLN A 225 11.13 -23.94 3.39
C GLN A 225 10.76 -25.28 2.75
N GLU A 226 10.66 -26.35 3.52
CA GLU A 226 10.23 -27.67 3.05
C GLU A 226 8.71 -27.72 2.78
N LYS A 227 7.93 -26.96 3.57
CA LYS A 227 6.49 -26.83 3.39
C LYS A 227 6.14 -26.07 2.13
N PHE A 228 6.67 -24.88 1.95
CA PHE A 228 6.32 -24.01 0.83
C PHE A 228 7.17 -24.32 -0.40
N LYS A 229 6.67 -25.22 -1.26
CA LYS A 229 7.34 -25.58 -2.51
C LYS A 229 7.26 -24.51 -3.58
N TYR A 230 6.23 -23.68 -3.53
CA TYR A 230 6.03 -22.52 -4.41
C TYR A 230 5.68 -21.30 -3.58
N ILE A 231 6.37 -20.20 -3.86
CA ILE A 231 6.13 -18.89 -3.25
C ILE A 231 5.79 -17.92 -4.37
N LEU A 232 4.67 -17.22 -4.25
CA LEU A 232 4.20 -16.22 -5.20
C LEU A 232 4.04 -14.89 -4.46
N VAL A 233 4.49 -13.80 -5.05
CA VAL A 233 4.36 -12.44 -4.48
C VAL A 233 3.76 -11.52 -5.52
N ASP A 234 2.61 -10.95 -5.21
CA ASP A 234 1.97 -9.91 -6.03
C ASP A 234 2.41 -8.51 -5.59
N GLU A 235 2.35 -7.56 -6.53
CA GLU A 235 2.74 -6.15 -6.34
C GLU A 235 4.11 -5.99 -5.67
N PHE A 236 5.09 -6.77 -6.15
CA PHE A 236 6.42 -6.85 -5.52
C PHE A 236 7.16 -5.50 -5.47
N GLN A 237 6.82 -4.55 -6.35
CA GLN A 237 7.36 -3.19 -6.33
C GLN A 237 6.95 -2.39 -5.09
N ASP A 238 5.85 -2.77 -4.41
CA ASP A 238 5.34 -2.08 -3.23
C ASP A 238 5.87 -2.68 -1.92
N THR A 239 6.68 -3.74 -2.00
CA THR A 239 7.31 -4.34 -0.82
C THR A 239 8.42 -3.46 -0.26
N ASN A 240 8.50 -3.37 1.09
CA ASN A 240 9.66 -2.80 1.76
C ASN A 240 10.83 -3.80 1.80
N TYR A 241 12.00 -3.35 2.27
CA TYR A 241 13.19 -4.20 2.28
C TYR A 241 13.02 -5.42 3.20
N SER A 242 12.45 -5.26 4.40
CA SER A 242 12.24 -6.37 5.35
C SER A 242 11.29 -7.45 4.78
N GLN A 243 10.24 -7.06 4.05
CA GLN A 243 9.36 -8.00 3.34
C GLN A 243 10.11 -8.77 2.25
N SER A 244 10.97 -8.09 1.49
CA SER A 244 11.82 -8.73 0.50
C SER A 244 12.81 -9.71 1.15
N VAL A 245 13.42 -9.32 2.27
CA VAL A 245 14.31 -10.20 3.07
C VAL A 245 13.56 -11.46 3.52
N LEU A 246 12.34 -11.31 4.05
CA LEU A 246 11.52 -12.44 4.49
C LEU A 246 11.26 -13.45 3.35
N VAL A 247 10.88 -12.95 2.17
CA VAL A 247 10.67 -13.78 0.97
C VAL A 247 11.96 -14.50 0.56
N ASN A 248 13.09 -13.80 0.58
CA ASN A 248 14.38 -14.36 0.23
C ASN A 248 14.82 -15.44 1.23
N ILE A 249 14.65 -15.23 2.54
CA ILE A 249 14.94 -16.23 3.58
C ILE A 249 14.10 -17.49 3.39
N LEU A 250 12.80 -17.35 3.18
CA LEU A 250 11.91 -18.47 2.87
C LEU A 250 12.33 -19.20 1.58
N SER A 251 12.88 -18.48 0.63
CA SER A 251 13.39 -19.02 -0.64
C SER A 251 14.80 -19.61 -0.54
N GLY A 252 15.39 -19.64 0.65
CA GLY A 252 16.72 -20.25 0.89
C GLY A 252 17.90 -19.31 0.75
N LEU A 253 17.69 -17.99 0.74
CA LEU A 253 18.73 -16.97 0.64
C LEU A 253 18.51 -15.86 1.68
N ASP A 254 19.36 -15.76 2.70
CA ASP A 254 19.36 -14.57 3.59
C ASP A 254 20.32 -13.52 3.01
N PRO A 255 19.84 -12.35 2.54
CA PRO A 255 20.68 -11.31 1.97
C PRO A 255 21.77 -10.78 2.90
N LYS A 256 21.58 -10.86 4.23
CA LYS A 256 22.59 -10.43 5.21
C LYS A 256 23.65 -11.52 5.52
N LYS A 257 23.33 -12.80 5.35
CA LYS A 257 24.20 -13.92 5.78
C LYS A 257 24.74 -14.74 4.63
N ASP A 258 24.01 -14.85 3.53
CA ASP A 258 24.22 -15.84 2.48
C ASP A 258 24.68 -15.22 1.15
N MET A 259 25.44 -14.12 1.17
CA MET A 259 25.91 -13.46 -0.06
C MET A 259 26.72 -14.40 -0.97
N ASP A 260 27.38 -15.39 -0.42
CA ASP A 260 28.10 -16.45 -1.16
C ASP A 260 27.16 -17.42 -1.89
N LYS A 261 25.89 -17.50 -1.49
CA LYS A 261 24.85 -18.34 -2.11
C LYS A 261 24.11 -17.64 -3.26
N VAL A 262 24.34 -16.34 -3.47
CA VAL A 262 23.74 -15.57 -4.57
C VAL A 262 24.07 -16.25 -5.91
N GLY A 263 23.04 -16.45 -6.74
CA GLY A 263 23.14 -17.14 -8.02
C GLY A 263 23.29 -18.67 -7.96
N LYS A 264 23.46 -19.26 -6.77
CA LYS A 264 23.49 -20.71 -6.57
C LYS A 264 22.12 -21.28 -6.22
N VAL A 265 21.26 -20.50 -5.57
CA VAL A 265 19.89 -20.87 -5.20
C VAL A 265 18.95 -20.58 -6.39
N ASN A 266 18.06 -21.52 -6.67
CA ASN A 266 17.04 -21.37 -7.73
C ASN A 266 15.68 -21.87 -7.22
N PRO A 267 15.02 -21.08 -6.34
CA PRO A 267 13.75 -21.46 -5.73
C PRO A 267 12.59 -21.34 -6.73
N ASN A 268 11.48 -22.02 -6.44
CA ASN A 268 10.23 -21.79 -7.17
C ASN A 268 9.55 -20.50 -6.62
N LEU A 269 10.23 -19.38 -6.79
CA LEU A 269 9.77 -18.04 -6.39
C LEU A 269 9.28 -17.29 -7.62
N THR A 270 8.01 -16.91 -7.59
CA THR A 270 7.42 -16.04 -8.62
C THR A 270 7.12 -14.68 -8.02
N VAL A 271 7.68 -13.62 -8.59
CA VAL A 271 7.33 -12.26 -8.23
C VAL A 271 6.69 -11.56 -9.43
N VAL A 272 5.64 -10.81 -9.16
CA VAL A 272 4.92 -10.02 -10.16
C VAL A 272 4.92 -8.56 -9.74
N GLY A 273 5.23 -7.68 -10.67
CA GLY A 273 5.25 -6.26 -10.37
C GLY A 273 5.57 -5.38 -11.57
N ASP A 274 5.51 -4.08 -11.33
CA ASP A 274 5.82 -3.04 -12.29
C ASP A 274 6.45 -1.84 -11.56
N ASP A 275 7.72 -1.58 -11.82
CA ASP A 275 8.43 -0.43 -11.23
C ASP A 275 7.79 0.91 -11.57
N ASP A 276 7.10 1.02 -12.71
CA ASP A 276 6.37 2.22 -13.11
C ASP A 276 5.11 2.47 -12.25
N GLN A 277 4.64 1.46 -11.51
CA GLN A 277 3.52 1.55 -10.58
C GLN A 277 3.95 1.70 -9.11
N ALA A 278 5.24 1.80 -8.82
CA ALA A 278 5.77 1.94 -7.45
C ALA A 278 5.51 3.35 -6.89
N ILE A 279 4.35 3.56 -6.29
CA ILE A 279 3.91 4.86 -5.73
C ILE A 279 3.94 4.91 -4.19
N TYR A 280 4.35 3.82 -3.52
CA TYR A 280 4.38 3.72 -2.06
C TYR A 280 5.77 3.93 -1.44
N LYS A 281 6.70 4.60 -2.14
CA LYS A 281 8.04 4.92 -1.62
C LYS A 281 8.00 5.63 -0.27
N PHE A 282 7.01 6.50 -0.06
CA PHE A 282 6.79 7.20 1.21
C PHE A 282 6.40 6.28 2.39
N ARG A 283 6.00 5.03 2.11
CA ARG A 283 5.73 3.96 3.08
C ARG A 283 6.86 2.93 3.17
N GLY A 284 8.08 3.28 2.78
CA GLY A 284 9.22 2.36 2.83
C GLY A 284 9.31 1.38 1.66
N ALA A 285 8.37 1.43 0.68
CA ALA A 285 8.49 0.58 -0.51
C ALA A 285 9.80 0.87 -1.25
N ALA A 286 10.56 -0.19 -1.54
CA ALA A 286 11.86 -0.11 -2.18
C ALA A 286 11.79 -0.61 -3.63
N ILE A 287 11.74 0.30 -4.59
CA ILE A 287 11.87 -0.03 -6.03
C ILE A 287 13.11 -0.90 -6.27
N SER A 288 14.16 -0.71 -5.45
CA SER A 288 15.36 -1.54 -5.48
C SER A 288 15.06 -3.04 -5.35
N ASN A 289 14.01 -3.46 -4.67
CA ASN A 289 13.68 -4.88 -4.49
C ASN A 289 13.43 -5.57 -5.83
N ILE A 290 12.64 -4.97 -6.71
CA ILE A 290 12.37 -5.54 -8.03
C ILE A 290 13.61 -5.42 -8.95
N LEU A 291 14.39 -4.35 -8.82
CA LEU A 291 15.65 -4.17 -9.55
C LEU A 291 16.72 -5.19 -9.11
N GLN A 292 16.78 -5.48 -7.78
CA GLN A 292 17.76 -6.40 -7.21
C GLN A 292 17.36 -7.87 -7.37
N PHE A 293 16.10 -8.17 -7.70
CA PHE A 293 15.64 -9.55 -7.84
C PHE A 293 16.56 -10.39 -8.73
N LYS A 294 16.99 -9.85 -9.86
CA LYS A 294 17.93 -10.54 -10.74
C LYS A 294 19.37 -10.63 -10.21
N GLN A 295 19.75 -9.74 -9.32
CA GLN A 295 21.06 -9.85 -8.66
C GLN A 295 21.07 -11.06 -7.72
N TYR A 296 19.98 -11.28 -6.96
CA TYR A 296 19.84 -12.46 -6.12
C TYR A 296 19.61 -13.75 -6.92
N TYR A 297 18.82 -13.67 -7.98
CA TYR A 297 18.44 -14.81 -8.83
C TYR A 297 18.82 -14.59 -10.31
N PRO A 298 20.11 -14.63 -10.67
CA PRO A 298 20.57 -14.33 -12.04
C PRO A 298 19.95 -15.26 -13.09
N LYS A 299 19.58 -16.49 -12.71
CA LYS A 299 18.96 -17.48 -13.59
C LYS A 299 17.44 -17.33 -13.69
N ALA A 300 16.84 -16.33 -13.02
CA ALA A 300 15.41 -16.11 -13.06
C ALA A 300 14.93 -15.89 -14.51
N LYS A 301 13.84 -16.59 -14.84
CA LYS A 301 13.12 -16.34 -16.10
C LYS A 301 12.40 -15.00 -15.99
N LYS A 302 12.48 -14.20 -17.03
CA LYS A 302 11.79 -12.92 -17.14
C LYS A 302 10.70 -13.04 -18.20
N ILE A 303 9.48 -12.62 -17.86
CA ILE A 303 8.34 -12.56 -18.78
C ILE A 303 7.74 -11.15 -18.66
N VAL A 304 7.53 -10.47 -19.79
CA VAL A 304 6.94 -9.13 -19.84
C VAL A 304 5.56 -9.23 -20.47
N LEU A 305 4.55 -8.77 -19.74
CA LEU A 305 3.18 -8.70 -20.23
C LEU A 305 2.91 -7.29 -20.76
N THR A 306 2.60 -7.18 -22.04
CA THR A 306 2.41 -5.90 -22.74
C THR A 306 0.98 -5.71 -23.28
N GLU A 307 0.19 -6.78 -23.34
CA GLU A 307 -1.20 -6.70 -23.82
C GLU A 307 -2.11 -6.15 -22.71
N ASN A 308 -2.73 -5.01 -22.97
CA ASN A 308 -3.64 -4.33 -22.04
C ASN A 308 -5.11 -4.57 -22.41
N TYR A 309 -5.89 -5.03 -21.44
CA TYR A 309 -7.32 -5.36 -21.57
C TYR A 309 -8.23 -4.38 -20.83
N ARG A 310 -7.72 -3.19 -20.48
CA ARG A 310 -8.44 -2.22 -19.63
C ARG A 310 -8.64 -0.86 -20.30
N SER A 311 -7.63 -0.36 -20.97
CA SER A 311 -7.54 1.05 -21.31
C SER A 311 -7.40 1.27 -22.81
N HIS A 312 -7.96 2.39 -23.27
CA HIS A 312 -7.76 2.86 -24.65
C HIS A 312 -6.28 3.20 -24.90
N GLN A 313 -5.81 3.00 -26.16
CA GLN A 313 -4.40 3.17 -26.53
C GLN A 313 -3.87 4.58 -26.23
N LYS A 314 -4.66 5.63 -26.43
CA LYS A 314 -4.22 7.00 -26.12
C LYS A 314 -3.96 7.26 -24.66
N ILE A 315 -4.72 6.62 -23.73
CA ILE A 315 -4.47 6.68 -22.30
C ILE A 315 -3.10 6.03 -22.00
N LEU A 316 -2.85 4.86 -22.61
CA LEU A 316 -1.60 4.13 -22.43
C LEU A 316 -0.40 4.92 -22.99
N ASP A 317 -0.54 5.52 -24.16
CA ASP A 317 0.52 6.31 -24.79
C ASP A 317 0.82 7.58 -23.98
N SER A 318 -0.21 8.26 -23.46
CA SER A 318 -0.04 9.44 -22.59
C SER A 318 0.68 9.08 -21.31
N ALA A 319 0.27 8.00 -20.63
CA ALA A 319 0.92 7.50 -19.43
C ALA A 319 2.37 7.07 -19.71
N TYR A 320 2.62 6.39 -20.82
CA TYR A 320 3.96 5.98 -21.23
C TYR A 320 4.85 7.19 -21.55
N GLY A 321 4.29 8.23 -22.21
CA GLY A 321 5.00 9.50 -22.45
C GLY A 321 5.47 10.16 -21.15
N LEU A 322 4.59 10.20 -20.14
CA LEU A 322 4.89 10.77 -18.83
C LEU A 322 5.97 9.98 -18.09
N ILE A 323 5.82 8.64 -18.01
CA ILE A 323 6.70 7.81 -17.18
C ILE A 323 8.14 7.74 -17.73
N LYS A 324 8.37 8.03 -19.01
CA LYS A 324 9.71 8.12 -19.60
C LYS A 324 10.61 9.17 -18.94
N ASN A 325 10.03 10.16 -18.25
CA ASN A 325 10.79 11.13 -17.48
C ASN A 325 11.58 10.51 -16.31
N ASN A 326 11.25 9.29 -15.89
CA ASN A 326 11.97 8.52 -14.88
C ASN A 326 13.17 7.74 -15.43
N ASN A 327 13.46 7.81 -16.75
CA ASN A 327 14.68 7.24 -17.29
C ASN A 327 15.94 7.93 -16.73
N PRO A 328 17.07 7.23 -16.52
CA PRO A 328 17.34 5.85 -16.96
C PRO A 328 17.02 4.74 -15.93
N TYR A 329 16.38 5.07 -14.81
CA TYR A 329 16.24 4.17 -13.65
C TYR A 329 15.14 3.11 -13.78
N ARG A 330 14.35 3.15 -14.85
CA ARG A 330 13.26 2.20 -15.10
C ARG A 330 13.78 0.83 -15.54
N LEU A 331 13.06 -0.24 -15.16
CA LEU A 331 13.34 -1.62 -15.62
C LEU A 331 13.41 -1.74 -17.14
N GLU A 332 12.63 -0.97 -17.86
CA GLU A 332 12.65 -0.93 -19.31
C GLU A 332 14.06 -0.64 -19.85
N VAL A 333 14.75 0.31 -19.23
CA VAL A 333 16.11 0.71 -19.63
C VAL A 333 17.17 -0.22 -19.04
N THR A 334 17.10 -0.49 -17.73
CA THR A 334 18.10 -1.29 -17.00
C THR A 334 18.10 -2.75 -17.44
N GLU A 335 16.94 -3.32 -17.72
CA GLU A 335 16.75 -4.71 -18.14
C GLU A 335 16.61 -4.88 -19.67
N LYS A 336 16.64 -3.76 -20.43
CA LYS A 336 16.51 -3.72 -21.90
C LYS A 336 15.28 -4.50 -22.38
N VAL A 337 14.12 -4.19 -21.83
CA VAL A 337 12.83 -4.80 -22.16
C VAL A 337 11.87 -3.76 -22.68
N ASP A 338 10.98 -4.15 -23.58
CA ASP A 338 9.88 -3.28 -24.03
C ASP A 338 8.71 -3.44 -23.06
N LYS A 339 8.31 -2.33 -22.40
CA LYS A 339 7.18 -2.25 -21.49
C LYS A 339 5.99 -1.48 -22.07
N ARG A 340 6.08 -1.02 -23.30
CA ARG A 340 4.98 -0.27 -23.93
C ARG A 340 3.75 -1.15 -24.03
N LEU A 341 2.64 -0.67 -23.45
CA LEU A 341 1.38 -1.40 -23.42
C LEU A 341 0.63 -1.22 -24.74
N ILE A 342 -0.02 -2.30 -25.18
CA ILE A 342 -0.82 -2.36 -26.39
C ILE A 342 -2.26 -2.67 -26.00
N ALA A 343 -3.20 -1.79 -26.34
CA ALA A 343 -4.62 -2.03 -26.10
C ALA A 343 -5.13 -3.17 -26.98
N MET A 344 -5.76 -4.16 -26.35
CA MET A 344 -6.33 -5.34 -27.04
C MET A 344 -7.82 -5.17 -27.33
N GLU A 345 -8.49 -4.29 -26.61
CA GLU A 345 -9.89 -3.98 -26.82
C GLU A 345 -10.03 -2.73 -27.70
N SER A 346 -10.96 -2.79 -28.67
CA SER A 346 -11.39 -1.61 -29.40
C SER A 346 -12.48 -0.91 -28.61
N PHE A 347 -12.25 0.34 -28.27
CA PHE A 347 -13.26 1.17 -27.61
C PHE A 347 -14.03 1.96 -28.69
N PRO A 348 -15.36 2.12 -28.55
CA PRO A 348 -16.18 2.85 -29.51
C PRO A 348 -16.02 4.38 -29.42
N PHE A 349 -14.94 4.85 -28.78
CA PHE A 349 -14.65 6.26 -28.58
C PHE A 349 -13.63 6.73 -29.63
N ASP A 350 -13.86 7.90 -30.15
CA ASP A 350 -12.91 8.62 -30.97
C ASP A 350 -11.73 9.16 -30.13
N ASP A 351 -10.87 9.90 -30.77
CA ASP A 351 -9.54 10.27 -30.33
C ASP A 351 -9.44 11.16 -29.08
N ASP A 352 -10.53 11.70 -28.54
CA ASP A 352 -10.55 12.65 -27.43
C ASP A 352 -10.85 12.00 -26.06
N VAL A 353 -10.10 10.95 -25.72
CA VAL A 353 -10.25 10.22 -24.43
C VAL A 353 -9.45 10.84 -23.28
N VAL A 354 -8.51 11.75 -23.54
CA VAL A 354 -7.71 12.44 -22.53
C VAL A 354 -7.90 13.94 -22.71
N ASN A 355 -8.56 14.57 -21.74
CA ASN A 355 -8.89 16.00 -21.78
C ASN A 355 -8.16 16.74 -20.65
N LEU A 356 -7.68 17.94 -20.93
CA LEU A 356 -7.13 18.87 -19.94
C LEU A 356 -8.17 19.93 -19.63
N ILE A 357 -8.57 20.03 -18.38
CA ILE A 357 -9.50 21.05 -17.89
C ILE A 357 -8.74 22.02 -17.00
N THR A 358 -8.93 23.32 -17.25
CA THR A 358 -8.40 24.38 -16.41
C THR A 358 -9.55 25.13 -15.76
N ALA A 359 -9.54 25.23 -14.45
CA ALA A 359 -10.51 25.99 -13.68
C ALA A 359 -9.87 27.22 -13.04
N GLU A 360 -10.67 28.26 -12.78
CA GLU A 360 -10.20 29.51 -12.16
C GLU A 360 -9.98 29.37 -10.64
N SER A 361 -10.60 28.39 -10.01
CA SER A 361 -10.50 28.10 -8.59
C SER A 361 -10.78 26.62 -8.29
N GLU A 362 -10.39 26.14 -7.10
CA GLU A 362 -10.73 24.80 -6.61
C GLU A 362 -12.24 24.56 -6.54
N ASP A 363 -13.00 25.61 -6.29
CA ASP A 363 -14.48 25.52 -6.20
C ASP A 363 -15.09 25.38 -7.61
N ALA A 364 -14.60 26.14 -8.59
CA ALA A 364 -14.99 26.00 -9.98
C ALA A 364 -14.61 24.62 -10.56
N GLU A 365 -13.45 24.06 -10.15
CA GLU A 365 -13.06 22.69 -10.49
C GLU A 365 -14.06 21.67 -9.94
N GLY A 366 -14.41 21.78 -8.64
CA GLY A 366 -15.37 20.90 -7.98
C GLY A 366 -16.77 20.98 -8.60
N GLU A 367 -17.22 22.20 -8.94
CA GLU A 367 -18.49 22.43 -9.64
C GLU A 367 -18.51 21.79 -11.02
N TRP A 368 -17.42 21.97 -11.80
CA TRP A 368 -17.30 21.36 -13.12
C TRP A 368 -17.35 19.84 -13.06
N ILE A 369 -16.58 19.24 -12.13
CA ILE A 369 -16.57 17.78 -11.92
C ILE A 369 -17.98 17.26 -11.60
N ALA A 370 -18.71 17.91 -10.70
CA ALA A 370 -20.05 17.48 -10.32
C ALA A 370 -21.03 17.54 -11.51
N LYS A 371 -20.99 18.61 -12.30
CA LYS A 371 -21.82 18.78 -13.48
C LYS A 371 -21.48 17.78 -14.58
N GLU A 372 -20.20 17.50 -14.81
CA GLU A 372 -19.76 16.50 -15.79
C GLU A 372 -20.24 15.09 -15.41
N ILE A 373 -20.16 14.73 -14.13
CA ILE A 373 -20.68 13.44 -13.65
C ILE A 373 -22.19 13.32 -13.87
N LEU A 374 -22.96 14.38 -13.59
CA LEU A 374 -24.40 14.39 -13.84
C LEU A 374 -24.72 14.25 -15.34
N SER A 375 -23.95 14.90 -16.19
CA SER A 375 -24.08 14.79 -17.65
C SER A 375 -23.81 13.34 -18.11
N LEU A 376 -22.69 12.73 -17.67
CA LEU A 376 -22.31 11.38 -18.05
C LEU A 376 -23.29 10.31 -17.54
N THR A 377 -23.94 10.54 -16.39
CA THR A 377 -24.90 9.59 -15.81
C THR A 377 -26.35 9.80 -16.25
N GLY A 378 -26.60 10.84 -17.06
CA GLY A 378 -27.93 11.16 -17.57
C GLY A 378 -28.91 11.68 -16.51
N ASN A 379 -28.39 12.16 -15.38
CA ASN A 379 -29.18 12.75 -14.28
C ASN A 379 -29.21 14.28 -14.33
N SER A 380 -28.81 14.89 -15.42
CA SER A 380 -28.98 16.32 -15.64
C SER A 380 -30.44 16.59 -15.99
N ASP A 381 -31.24 17.11 -15.07
CA ASP A 381 -32.51 17.76 -15.39
C ASP A 381 -32.19 18.94 -16.31
N GLU A 382 -32.77 18.97 -17.51
CA GLU A 382 -32.57 20.02 -18.52
C GLU A 382 -32.87 21.43 -17.98
N THR A 383 -33.54 21.53 -16.81
CA THR A 383 -33.93 22.81 -16.20
C THR A 383 -32.84 23.43 -15.30
N SER A 384 -31.83 22.66 -14.84
CA SER A 384 -30.79 23.18 -13.97
C SER A 384 -29.43 23.43 -14.64
N VAL A 385 -29.23 23.00 -15.90
CA VAL A 385 -27.97 23.16 -16.63
C VAL A 385 -28.11 24.17 -17.79
N LYS A 386 -28.64 25.34 -17.46
CA LYS A 386 -28.40 26.52 -18.33
C LYS A 386 -27.01 27.05 -18.04
N GLY A 387 -25.99 26.60 -18.76
CA GLY A 387 -24.69 27.27 -18.74
C GLY A 387 -23.42 26.43 -18.72
N THR A 388 -23.42 25.15 -19.08
CA THR A 388 -22.16 24.47 -19.35
C THR A 388 -21.69 24.77 -20.77
N GLN A 389 -20.77 25.72 -20.89
CA GLN A 389 -20.09 26.00 -22.14
C GLN A 389 -18.74 25.26 -22.13
N LYS A 390 -18.46 24.48 -23.17
CA LYS A 390 -17.12 24.00 -23.49
C LYS A 390 -16.26 25.15 -23.99
N PHE A 391 -15.01 25.16 -23.55
CA PHE A 391 -14.03 26.09 -24.09
C PHE A 391 -13.03 25.30 -24.95
N ASN A 392 -12.96 25.65 -26.24
CA ASN A 392 -11.87 25.23 -27.11
C ASN A 392 -10.65 26.14 -26.88
N GLU A 393 -9.54 25.89 -27.56
CA GLU A 393 -8.29 26.68 -27.43
C GLU A 393 -8.47 28.20 -27.63
N SER A 394 -9.63 28.63 -28.09
CA SER A 394 -10.04 30.03 -28.27
C SER A 394 -11.01 30.52 -27.18
N GLY A 395 -11.26 29.77 -26.12
CA GLY A 395 -12.14 30.15 -25.00
C GLY A 395 -13.64 29.99 -25.31
N GLN A 396 -14.00 29.19 -26.31
CA GLN A 396 -15.40 28.91 -26.68
C GLN A 396 -15.80 27.50 -26.23
N SER A 397 -17.03 27.38 -25.73
CA SER A 397 -17.59 26.14 -25.21
C SER A 397 -17.92 25.13 -26.30
N ALA A 398 -17.44 23.91 -26.13
CA ALA A 398 -17.78 22.79 -26.99
C ALA A 398 -18.47 21.69 -26.16
N PHE A 399 -19.60 21.16 -26.62
CA PHE A 399 -20.28 20.03 -25.96
C PHE A 399 -19.62 18.70 -26.34
N LEU A 400 -19.45 17.77 -25.36
CA LEU A 400 -19.24 16.36 -25.67
C LEU A 400 -20.55 15.81 -26.29
N GLU A 401 -20.53 15.44 -27.56
CA GLU A 401 -21.57 14.59 -28.09
C GLU A 401 -21.52 13.24 -27.37
N LEU A 402 -22.53 13.01 -26.54
CA LEU A 402 -22.71 11.74 -25.85
C LEU A 402 -23.02 10.66 -26.87
N VAL A 403 -22.31 9.56 -26.83
CA VAL A 403 -22.71 8.33 -27.55
C VAL A 403 -24.06 7.90 -27.00
N PRO A 404 -25.12 7.86 -27.82
CA PRO A 404 -26.52 7.86 -27.36
C PRO A 404 -26.99 6.70 -26.50
N ASP A 405 -26.20 5.61 -26.36
CA ASP A 405 -26.68 4.33 -25.78
C ASP A 405 -25.93 3.78 -24.56
N ARG A 406 -24.95 4.52 -23.98
CA ARG A 406 -24.32 4.10 -22.72
C ARG A 406 -24.46 5.18 -21.65
N LYS A 407 -25.45 5.04 -20.77
CA LYS A 407 -25.50 5.79 -19.52
C LYS A 407 -24.52 5.17 -18.55
N TYR A 408 -23.49 5.94 -18.13
CA TYR A 408 -22.60 5.55 -17.05
C TYR A 408 -23.37 5.58 -15.71
N LYS A 409 -22.97 4.72 -14.78
CA LYS A 409 -23.43 4.77 -13.38
C LYS A 409 -22.47 5.64 -12.58
N PHE A 410 -22.93 6.21 -11.47
CA PHE A 410 -22.06 6.94 -10.55
C PHE A 410 -20.88 6.09 -10.06
N SER A 411 -21.07 4.77 -9.91
CA SER A 411 -20.02 3.81 -9.56
C SER A 411 -18.93 3.63 -10.61
N ASP A 412 -19.16 4.07 -11.85
CA ASP A 412 -18.21 3.92 -12.94
C ASP A 412 -17.23 5.10 -13.02
N VAL A 413 -17.45 6.13 -12.21
CA VAL A 413 -16.62 7.34 -12.16
C VAL A 413 -15.72 7.32 -10.93
N ALA A 414 -14.44 7.59 -11.11
CA ALA A 414 -13.47 7.76 -10.03
C ALA A 414 -12.79 9.13 -10.12
N ILE A 415 -12.68 9.80 -8.98
CA ILE A 415 -11.96 11.07 -8.83
C ILE A 415 -10.69 10.80 -8.05
N LEU A 416 -9.53 11.06 -8.65
CA LEU A 416 -8.23 10.87 -8.01
C LEU A 416 -7.63 12.22 -7.65
N VAL A 417 -7.20 12.36 -6.40
CA VAL A 417 -6.58 13.60 -5.87
C VAL A 417 -5.18 13.31 -5.33
N ARG A 418 -4.30 14.32 -5.38
CA ARG A 418 -2.92 14.17 -4.89
C ARG A 418 -2.84 14.10 -3.36
N ALA A 419 -3.72 14.80 -2.66
CA ALA A 419 -3.80 14.81 -1.20
C ALA A 419 -5.26 14.87 -0.75
N ASN A 420 -5.55 14.35 0.46
CA ASN A 420 -6.91 14.30 0.98
C ASN A 420 -7.55 15.69 1.10
N ALA A 421 -6.76 16.73 1.38
CA ALA A 421 -7.25 18.11 1.45
C ALA A 421 -7.86 18.60 0.13
N HIS A 422 -7.30 18.16 -1.02
CA HIS A 422 -7.84 18.53 -2.34
C HIS A 422 -9.22 17.93 -2.61
N ALA A 423 -9.63 16.90 -1.87
CA ALA A 423 -10.95 16.32 -2.01
C ALA A 423 -12.06 17.15 -1.35
N ASP A 424 -11.74 18.09 -0.47
CA ASP A 424 -12.74 18.78 0.34
C ASP A 424 -13.65 19.67 -0.48
N SER A 425 -13.11 20.50 -1.36
CA SER A 425 -13.91 21.33 -2.30
C SER A 425 -14.74 20.47 -3.24
N ILE A 426 -14.15 19.41 -3.80
CA ILE A 426 -14.86 18.47 -4.68
C ILE A 426 -16.05 17.83 -3.95
N VAL A 427 -15.84 17.33 -2.73
CA VAL A 427 -16.89 16.70 -1.92
C VAL A 427 -18.01 17.68 -1.59
N GLN A 428 -17.70 18.95 -1.28
CA GLN A 428 -18.73 19.98 -1.05
C GLN A 428 -19.59 20.19 -2.28
N ASN A 429 -18.97 20.28 -3.47
CA ASN A 429 -19.69 20.43 -4.71
C ASN A 429 -20.51 19.19 -5.08
N LEU A 430 -19.97 17.96 -4.89
CA LEU A 430 -20.75 16.73 -5.10
C LEU A 430 -22.00 16.70 -4.21
N ARG A 431 -21.88 17.12 -2.95
CA ARG A 431 -23.03 17.24 -2.03
C ARG A 431 -24.03 18.29 -2.49
N TYR A 432 -23.57 19.47 -2.89
CA TYR A 432 -24.42 20.57 -3.36
C TYR A 432 -25.24 20.15 -4.57
N PHE A 433 -24.62 19.43 -5.52
CA PHE A 433 -25.31 18.94 -6.73
C PHE A 433 -26.00 17.59 -6.55
N GLY A 434 -26.04 17.02 -5.34
CA GLY A 434 -26.72 15.75 -5.06
C GLY A 434 -26.06 14.51 -5.69
N VAL A 435 -24.78 14.59 -6.04
CA VAL A 435 -24.04 13.46 -6.61
C VAL A 435 -23.62 12.50 -5.50
N PRO A 436 -24.05 11.22 -5.52
CA PRO A 436 -23.63 10.23 -4.53
C PRO A 436 -22.14 9.92 -4.70
N TYR A 437 -21.42 9.86 -3.58
CA TYR A 437 -19.99 9.59 -3.58
C TYR A 437 -19.56 8.68 -2.43
N LYS A 438 -18.41 8.02 -2.60
CA LYS A 438 -17.73 7.27 -1.55
C LYS A 438 -16.27 7.75 -1.48
N LEU A 439 -15.86 8.28 -0.33
CA LEU A 439 -14.46 8.61 -0.09
C LEU A 439 -13.65 7.33 0.14
N GLY A 440 -12.58 7.18 -0.63
CA GLY A 440 -11.55 6.19 -0.37
C GLY A 440 -10.64 6.67 0.76
N GLY A 441 -10.35 5.79 1.71
CA GLY A 441 -9.60 6.10 2.92
C GLY A 441 -10.50 6.42 4.11
N SER A 442 -10.08 6.02 5.30
CA SER A 442 -10.78 6.36 6.53
C SER A 442 -10.45 7.80 6.92
N ARG A 443 -11.34 8.75 6.64
CA ARG A 443 -11.44 9.86 7.57
C ARG A 443 -11.90 9.23 8.86
N GLY A 444 -11.04 9.21 9.88
CA GLY A 444 -11.31 8.52 11.13
C GLY A 444 -12.63 8.94 11.76
N LEU A 445 -13.13 8.17 12.71
CA LEU A 445 -14.38 8.41 13.44
C LEU A 445 -14.53 9.87 13.90
N TYR A 446 -13.45 10.51 14.30
CA TYR A 446 -13.40 11.88 14.79
C TYR A 446 -13.69 12.98 13.74
N PHE A 447 -13.73 12.65 12.45
CA PHE A 447 -14.10 13.60 11.39
C PHE A 447 -15.60 13.58 11.06
N ARG A 448 -16.35 12.63 11.60
CA ARG A 448 -17.80 12.60 11.46
C ARG A 448 -18.42 13.72 12.27
N ASP A 449 -19.41 14.42 11.69
CA ASP A 449 -20.01 15.59 12.33
C ASP A 449 -20.73 15.20 13.64
N GLU A 450 -21.36 14.02 13.70
CA GLU A 450 -21.99 13.50 14.90
C GLU A 450 -20.97 13.30 16.05
N ILE A 451 -19.76 12.85 15.70
CA ILE A 451 -18.69 12.63 16.68
C ILE A 451 -18.05 13.95 17.10
N LYS A 452 -17.89 14.91 16.18
CA LYS A 452 -17.41 16.25 16.52
C LYS A 452 -18.35 16.93 17.48
N VAL A 453 -19.66 16.86 17.23
CA VAL A 453 -20.69 17.40 18.14
C VAL A 453 -20.62 16.74 19.49
N LEU A 454 -20.52 15.39 19.56
CA LEU A 454 -20.39 14.67 20.82
C LEU A 454 -19.13 15.09 21.61
N ILE A 455 -18.00 15.22 20.93
CA ILE A 455 -16.76 15.69 21.55
C ILE A 455 -16.88 17.13 22.03
N SER A 456 -17.50 18.01 21.23
CA SER A 456 -17.76 19.40 21.62
C SER A 456 -18.69 19.48 22.82
N PHE A 457 -19.73 18.64 22.89
CA PHE A 457 -20.59 18.52 24.05
C PHE A 457 -19.82 18.14 25.32
N LEU A 458 -18.96 17.11 25.24
CA LEU A 458 -18.13 16.70 26.36
C LEU A 458 -17.12 17.80 26.79
N LYS A 459 -16.54 18.53 25.83
CA LYS A 459 -15.66 19.67 26.11
C LYS A 459 -16.43 20.80 26.80
N ALA A 460 -17.60 21.18 26.29
CA ALA A 460 -18.45 22.21 26.89
C ALA A 460 -18.89 21.86 28.32
N LEU A 461 -19.07 20.56 28.63
CA LEU A 461 -19.35 20.12 30.01
C LEU A 461 -18.16 20.30 30.96
N THR A 462 -16.93 20.21 30.45
CA THR A 462 -15.72 20.37 31.25
C THR A 462 -15.23 21.81 31.31
N ASP A 463 -15.53 22.61 30.30
CA ASP A 463 -15.14 24.01 30.19
C ASP A 463 -16.28 24.80 29.49
N TYR A 464 -17.07 25.52 30.29
CA TYR A 464 -18.15 26.37 29.78
C TYR A 464 -17.67 27.64 29.06
N THR A 465 -16.37 27.92 29.10
CA THR A 465 -15.75 29.07 28.41
C THR A 465 -15.20 28.72 27.03
N ASP A 466 -15.26 27.45 26.62
CA ASP A 466 -14.92 27.02 25.25
C ASP A 466 -16.04 27.42 24.29
N GLU A 467 -15.94 28.66 23.78
CA GLU A 467 -16.91 29.28 22.85
C GLU A 467 -17.12 28.42 21.58
N VAL A 468 -16.08 27.80 21.07
CA VAL A 468 -16.16 26.97 19.83
C VAL A 468 -16.98 25.71 20.09
N SER A 469 -16.71 25.01 21.18
CA SER A 469 -17.48 23.83 21.58
C SER A 469 -18.92 24.17 21.93
N MET A 470 -19.13 25.27 22.63
CA MET A 470 -20.50 25.76 22.93
C MET A 470 -21.26 26.11 21.65
N TYR A 471 -20.64 26.83 20.71
CA TYR A 471 -21.26 27.15 19.42
C TYR A 471 -21.65 25.88 18.65
N MET A 472 -20.75 24.87 18.55
CA MET A 472 -21.07 23.62 17.87
C MET A 472 -22.26 22.88 18.51
N VAL A 473 -22.35 22.87 19.83
CA VAL A 473 -23.45 22.22 20.54
C VAL A 473 -24.76 22.99 20.33
N LEU A 474 -24.76 24.30 20.48
CA LEU A 474 -25.95 25.11 20.35
C LEU A 474 -26.49 25.25 18.94
N SER A 475 -25.60 25.07 17.91
CA SER A 475 -25.98 25.08 16.50
C SER A 475 -26.69 23.81 16.02
N MET A 476 -26.89 22.81 16.88
CA MET A 476 -27.64 21.61 16.53
C MET A 476 -29.11 21.93 16.25
N GLN A 477 -29.64 21.34 15.18
CA GLN A 477 -31.05 21.53 14.79
C GLN A 477 -32.06 21.10 15.87
N GLU A 478 -31.67 20.15 16.70
CA GLU A 478 -32.48 19.61 17.81
C GLU A 478 -32.84 20.65 18.84
N TRP A 479 -32.07 21.72 19.02
CA TRP A 479 -32.36 22.80 19.94
C TRP A 479 -33.35 23.81 19.36
N GLY A 480 -33.55 23.82 18.05
CA GLY A 480 -34.43 24.76 17.37
C GLY A 480 -34.04 26.24 17.52
N LEU A 481 -32.79 26.52 17.88
CA LEU A 481 -32.28 27.87 18.04
C LEU A 481 -31.94 28.49 16.67
N SER A 482 -32.29 29.75 16.47
CA SER A 482 -31.90 30.50 15.30
C SER A 482 -30.51 31.10 15.47
N THR A 483 -29.80 31.36 14.35
CA THR A 483 -28.46 32.00 14.35
C THR A 483 -28.42 33.40 15.01
N ARG A 484 -29.56 33.96 15.36
CA ARG A 484 -29.68 35.24 16.09
C ARG A 484 -29.75 35.07 17.59
N GLU A 485 -29.93 33.85 18.10
CA GLU A 485 -30.07 33.49 19.50
C GLU A 485 -28.76 32.95 20.12
N PHE A 486 -27.70 32.89 19.32
CA PHE A 486 -26.35 32.53 19.76
C PHE A 486 -25.54 33.73 20.17
#